data_212d8b48edfa76e24ee3c283649b59ed
#
_entry.id   212d8b48edfa76e24ee3c283649b59ed
#
_cell.length_a   1.000
_cell.length_b   1.000
_cell.length_c   1.000
_cell.angle_alpha   90.00
_cell.angle_beta   90.00
_cell.angle_gamma   90.00
#
_symmetry.space_group_name_H-M   'P 1'
#
loop_
_entity.id
_entity.type
_entity.pdbx_description
1 polymer ?
#
loop_
_entity_poly.entity_id
_entity_poly.type
_entity_poly.pdbx_seq_one_letter_code
_entity_poly.pdbx_strand_id
1 'polypeptide(L)'
;MSNAWQDVSQVYGGCSFFAAWGEATGSGGMLVGRNLDYAGLEQLAGFQSINFYKPETGYRFVTVNYPSMVGIMHGMNEKGIVIAKAYSTVVPEETTVDGVPFTIMLRHALQYGGSVDEVVNIIKNTPRTVGLNILVADAARREAVVLEVSAYRMTVRREDSARANFIYSANRFLTPYLKEYQEPGWLSSAFREARFEKLKQAFSSELKVEDAVRILRDKEVEDPDSPALLPSIQNNATISSMVFDPVRLELWVSAPGGLLTTDQVFTGISASEVWRTGQPPSPVGFIPATETTPVVRAWQQVMTAAGASDQRKKELLTPVVERYPAAGYPLYLLGVACLRTGELQAGLGYLEQCVISANLPDPYYLLAAHAWLGVAYDTLGRREQALQHYRAGLAVELWEEVDPMVLQICQ
;
A
#
# COMPACT_ATOMS: atom_id res chain seq x y z
N MET A 1 0.14 22.13 -4.04
CA MET A 1 1.33 21.45 -3.48
C MET A 1 2.52 21.79 -4.34
N SER A 2 3.66 22.15 -3.79
CA SER A 2 4.88 22.27 -4.59
C SER A 2 5.32 20.88 -5.03
N ASN A 3 6.00 20.76 -6.18
CA ASN A 3 6.51 19.49 -6.68
C ASN A 3 7.58 18.85 -5.77
N ALA A 4 8.15 19.63 -4.86
CA ALA A 4 9.14 19.23 -3.88
C ALA A 4 8.58 19.03 -2.46
N TRP A 5 7.26 19.14 -2.27
CA TRP A 5 6.68 19.10 -0.92
C TRP A 5 6.99 17.79 -0.18
N GLN A 6 6.94 16.67 -0.87
CA GLN A 6 7.26 15.38 -0.28
C GLN A 6 8.75 15.20 0.00
N ASP A 7 9.62 15.81 -0.82
CA ASP A 7 11.08 15.78 -0.61
C ASP A 7 11.50 16.57 0.64
N VAL A 8 10.71 17.57 1.02
CA VAL A 8 11.04 18.47 2.16
C VAL A 8 10.27 18.09 3.43
N SER A 9 9.01 17.68 3.32
CA SER A 9 8.12 17.52 4.47
C SER A 9 8.11 16.11 5.06
N GLN A 10 8.70 15.11 4.37
CA GLN A 10 8.65 13.69 4.74
C GLN A 10 7.23 13.22 5.14
N VAL A 11 6.19 13.81 4.53
CA VAL A 11 4.80 13.43 4.82
C VAL A 11 4.55 12.02 4.31
N TYR A 12 4.30 11.15 5.24
CA TYR A 12 4.12 9.73 5.05
C TYR A 12 2.87 9.43 4.23
N GLY A 13 3.06 9.24 2.91
CA GLY A 13 2.06 8.67 2.03
C GLY A 13 2.27 7.17 1.92
N GLY A 14 1.26 6.36 2.22
CA GLY A 14 1.24 4.95 1.87
C GLY A 14 1.09 4.81 0.35
N CYS A 15 1.53 3.71 -0.20
CA CYS A 15 1.28 3.34 -1.60
C CYS A 15 1.40 1.83 -1.74
N SER A 16 0.66 1.26 -2.68
CA SER A 16 0.87 -0.11 -3.13
C SER A 16 0.86 -0.14 -4.64
N PHE A 17 1.67 -0.98 -5.23
CA PHE A 17 1.62 -1.25 -6.65
C PHE A 17 2.04 -2.69 -6.96
N PHE A 18 1.59 -3.17 -8.11
CA PHE A 18 2.05 -4.42 -8.68
C PHE A 18 2.09 -4.32 -10.21
N ALA A 19 2.86 -5.19 -10.83
CA ALA A 19 2.78 -5.49 -12.26
C ALA A 19 2.61 -6.99 -12.45
N ALA A 20 1.75 -7.38 -13.39
CA ALA A 20 1.54 -8.74 -13.85
C ALA A 20 1.73 -8.79 -15.37
N TRP A 21 2.42 -9.81 -15.88
CA TRP A 21 2.68 -9.94 -17.31
C TRP A 21 2.86 -11.42 -17.71
N GLY A 22 2.99 -11.68 -19.01
CA GLY A 22 3.28 -13.02 -19.52
C GLY A 22 2.21 -14.05 -19.13
N GLU A 23 2.63 -15.13 -18.46
CA GLU A 23 1.72 -16.21 -18.05
C GLU A 23 0.66 -15.73 -17.05
N ALA A 24 0.96 -14.74 -16.22
CA ALA A 24 0.00 -14.20 -15.26
C ALA A 24 -1.18 -13.46 -15.92
N THR A 25 -1.01 -12.96 -17.14
CA THR A 25 -2.04 -12.18 -17.87
C THR A 25 -2.46 -12.84 -19.18
N GLY A 26 -2.13 -14.12 -19.38
CA GLY A 26 -2.27 -14.78 -20.67
C GLY A 26 -1.26 -14.32 -21.71
N SER A 27 -1.26 -14.95 -22.87
CA SER A 27 -0.24 -14.73 -23.88
C SER A 27 -0.24 -13.30 -24.41
N GLY A 28 0.59 -12.45 -23.83
CA GLY A 28 0.91 -11.12 -24.34
C GLY A 28 0.34 -9.93 -23.58
N GLY A 29 -0.41 -10.14 -22.49
CA GLY A 29 -0.92 -9.06 -21.65
C GLY A 29 0.13 -8.49 -20.69
N MET A 30 -0.16 -7.30 -20.17
CA MET A 30 0.52 -6.68 -19.02
C MET A 30 -0.47 -5.76 -18.31
N LEU A 31 -0.51 -5.87 -16.98
CA LEU A 31 -1.33 -5.00 -16.13
C LEU A 31 -0.47 -4.42 -15.02
N VAL A 32 -0.64 -3.14 -14.75
CA VAL A 32 0.01 -2.45 -13.62
C VAL A 32 -1.07 -1.82 -12.76
N GLY A 33 -1.20 -2.29 -11.53
CA GLY A 33 -2.15 -1.74 -10.56
C GLY A 33 -1.47 -0.88 -9.51
N ARG A 34 -2.16 0.18 -9.05
CA ARG A 34 -1.65 1.08 -8.02
C ARG A 34 -2.74 1.69 -7.15
N ASN A 35 -2.51 1.69 -5.83
CA ASN A 35 -3.18 2.52 -4.85
C ASN A 35 -2.24 3.63 -4.37
N LEU A 36 -2.73 4.87 -4.36
CA LEU A 36 -2.06 6.04 -3.83
C LEU A 36 -2.74 6.43 -2.52
N ASP A 37 -2.01 6.28 -1.42
CA ASP A 37 -2.54 6.50 -0.08
C ASP A 37 -1.91 7.75 0.56
N TYR A 38 -2.77 8.61 1.14
CA TYR A 38 -2.36 9.80 1.90
C TYR A 38 -3.32 10.04 3.05
N ALA A 39 -2.93 9.60 4.23
CA ALA A 39 -3.71 9.87 5.44
C ALA A 39 -3.82 11.37 5.71
N GLY A 40 -5.04 11.83 6.01
CA GLY A 40 -5.34 13.25 6.26
C GLY A 40 -5.47 14.11 5.02
N LEU A 41 -5.37 13.54 3.82
CA LEU A 41 -5.53 14.23 2.54
C LEU A 41 -6.66 13.63 1.68
N GLU A 42 -7.60 12.92 2.28
CA GLU A 42 -8.72 12.23 1.61
C GLU A 42 -9.54 13.20 0.75
N GLN A 43 -9.61 14.46 1.13
CA GLN A 43 -10.28 15.52 0.37
C GLN A 43 -9.67 15.75 -1.03
N LEU A 44 -8.38 15.41 -1.22
CA LEU A 44 -7.73 15.52 -2.51
C LEU A 44 -8.32 14.56 -3.56
N ALA A 45 -8.92 13.46 -3.16
CA ALA A 45 -9.54 12.51 -4.09
C ALA A 45 -10.52 13.21 -5.05
N GLY A 46 -11.27 14.21 -4.56
CA GLY A 46 -12.21 15.01 -5.35
C GLY A 46 -11.56 15.92 -6.40
N PHE A 47 -10.26 16.14 -6.33
CA PHE A 47 -9.50 17.00 -7.25
C PHE A 47 -8.60 16.22 -8.20
N GLN A 48 -8.74 14.93 -8.26
CA GLN A 48 -8.03 14.06 -9.17
C GLN A 48 -8.28 14.47 -10.64
N SER A 49 -7.24 14.51 -11.46
CA SER A 49 -7.30 14.83 -12.87
C SER A 49 -6.48 13.84 -13.71
N ILE A 50 -6.99 13.49 -14.89
CA ILE A 50 -6.26 12.67 -15.86
C ILE A 50 -5.67 13.63 -16.90
N ASN A 51 -4.34 13.69 -16.95
CA ASN A 51 -3.62 14.65 -17.77
C ASN A 51 -2.90 13.92 -18.92
N PHE A 52 -3.23 14.32 -20.14
CA PHE A 52 -2.59 13.84 -21.36
C PHE A 52 -1.58 14.86 -21.83
N TYR A 53 -0.33 14.43 -21.97
CA TYR A 53 0.77 15.29 -22.39
C TYR A 53 1.20 14.94 -23.82
N LYS A 54 1.44 15.97 -24.61
CA LYS A 54 2.06 15.92 -25.94
C LYS A 54 3.21 16.90 -25.95
N PRO A 55 4.38 16.52 -25.40
CA PRO A 55 5.54 17.40 -25.35
C PRO A 55 6.12 17.62 -26.76
N GLU A 56 6.88 18.71 -26.95
CA GLU A 56 7.59 18.97 -28.20
C GLU A 56 8.70 17.94 -28.46
N THR A 57 9.30 17.43 -27.37
CA THR A 57 10.34 16.39 -27.42
C THR A 57 10.04 15.27 -26.45
N GLY A 58 10.44 14.05 -26.80
CA GLY A 58 10.16 12.85 -26.00
C GLY A 58 8.79 12.26 -26.32
N TYR A 59 8.38 11.30 -25.53
CA TYR A 59 7.15 10.53 -25.74
C TYR A 59 5.93 11.23 -25.16
N ARG A 60 4.78 11.06 -25.82
CA ARG A 60 3.47 11.39 -25.23
C ARG A 60 3.21 10.49 -24.03
N PHE A 61 2.59 11.04 -23.00
CA PHE A 61 2.27 10.26 -21.81
C PHE A 61 0.98 10.73 -21.15
N VAL A 62 0.38 9.84 -20.34
CA VAL A 62 -0.78 10.10 -19.51
C VAL A 62 -0.42 9.85 -18.04
N THR A 63 -0.97 10.67 -17.16
CA THR A 63 -0.83 10.52 -15.70
C THR A 63 -2.13 10.89 -15.01
N VAL A 64 -2.34 10.32 -13.82
CA VAL A 64 -3.37 10.78 -12.88
C VAL A 64 -2.69 11.68 -11.87
N ASN A 65 -3.15 12.91 -11.75
CA ASN A 65 -2.50 13.95 -10.97
C ASN A 65 -3.51 14.81 -10.19
N TYR A 66 -2.98 15.76 -9.47
CA TYR A 66 -3.74 16.77 -8.72
C TYR A 66 -3.39 18.16 -9.22
N PRO A 67 -4.25 19.19 -8.98
CA PRO A 67 -3.98 20.56 -9.41
C PRO A 67 -2.60 21.04 -8.97
N SER A 68 -1.94 21.79 -9.83
CA SER A 68 -0.60 22.36 -9.63
C SER A 68 0.57 21.36 -9.60
N MET A 69 0.35 20.07 -9.83
CA MET A 69 1.44 19.11 -10.02
C MET A 69 1.93 19.10 -11.46
N VAL A 70 3.16 19.58 -11.67
CA VAL A 70 3.87 19.50 -12.96
C VAL A 70 4.62 18.17 -13.09
N GLY A 71 5.16 17.65 -12.00
CA GLY A 71 5.75 16.32 -11.92
C GLY A 71 4.71 15.21 -11.88
N ILE A 72 5.15 13.97 -11.81
CA ILE A 72 4.28 12.79 -11.74
C ILE A 72 4.62 11.89 -10.56
N MET A 73 3.67 11.08 -10.12
CA MET A 73 3.88 9.97 -9.19
C MET A 73 3.68 8.61 -9.86
N HIS A 74 3.02 8.60 -10.99
CA HIS A 74 2.73 7.44 -11.83
C HIS A 74 2.28 7.92 -13.21
N GLY A 75 2.37 7.05 -14.20
CA GLY A 75 1.90 7.35 -15.55
C GLY A 75 2.33 6.29 -16.55
N MET A 76 1.83 6.44 -17.77
CA MET A 76 2.10 5.56 -18.91
C MET A 76 2.44 6.41 -20.14
N ASN A 77 3.51 6.04 -20.86
CA ASN A 77 3.84 6.70 -22.12
C ASN A 77 3.37 5.88 -23.36
N GLU A 78 3.45 6.48 -24.51
CA GLU A 78 3.01 5.88 -25.79
C GLU A 78 3.85 4.68 -26.26
N LYS A 79 4.99 4.41 -25.60
CA LYS A 79 5.79 3.20 -25.83
C LYS A 79 5.33 2.02 -24.97
N GLY A 80 4.34 2.23 -24.10
CA GLY A 80 3.88 1.22 -23.16
C GLY A 80 4.79 1.09 -21.93
N ILE A 81 5.60 2.11 -21.64
CA ILE A 81 6.33 2.20 -20.36
C ILE A 81 5.37 2.74 -19.30
N VAL A 82 5.27 2.02 -18.17
CA VAL A 82 4.55 2.48 -16.99
C VAL A 82 5.53 2.72 -15.86
N ILE A 83 5.40 3.86 -15.21
CA ILE A 83 6.12 4.19 -13.97
C ILE A 83 5.10 4.37 -12.85
N ALA A 84 5.35 3.74 -11.68
CA ALA A 84 4.61 3.99 -10.46
C ALA A 84 5.59 4.01 -9.28
N LYS A 85 5.33 4.85 -8.27
CA LYS A 85 6.22 4.95 -7.10
C LYS A 85 5.50 4.66 -5.81
N ALA A 86 6.23 4.14 -4.82
CA ALA A 86 5.89 4.16 -3.41
C ALA A 86 7.02 4.83 -2.64
N TYR A 87 6.69 5.67 -1.67
CA TYR A 87 7.68 6.28 -0.78
C TYR A 87 8.23 5.22 0.18
N SER A 88 9.52 5.26 0.46
CA SER A 88 10.17 4.43 1.50
C SER A 88 10.97 5.34 2.41
N THR A 89 10.71 5.26 3.72
CA THR A 89 11.46 6.05 4.69
C THR A 89 12.85 5.46 4.84
N VAL A 90 13.84 6.31 4.72
CA VAL A 90 15.26 5.96 4.92
C VAL A 90 15.84 6.81 6.04
N VAL A 91 16.92 6.33 6.63
CA VAL A 91 17.68 7.11 7.62
C VAL A 91 18.06 8.49 7.06
N PRO A 92 18.17 9.54 7.89
CA PRO A 92 18.39 10.92 7.42
C PRO A 92 19.62 11.07 6.50
N GLU A 93 20.68 10.29 6.72
CA GLU A 93 21.91 10.30 5.93
C GLU A 93 21.70 9.86 4.47
N GLU A 94 20.60 9.17 4.20
CA GLU A 94 20.22 8.70 2.85
C GLU A 94 19.19 9.63 2.17
N THR A 95 19.01 10.86 2.70
CA THR A 95 18.17 11.91 2.12
C THR A 95 18.99 13.17 1.83
N THR A 96 18.55 13.98 0.88
CA THR A 96 19.12 15.30 0.59
C THR A 96 18.09 16.20 -0.08
N VAL A 97 18.26 17.50 0.05
CA VAL A 97 17.54 18.52 -0.72
C VAL A 97 18.30 18.95 -1.98
N ASP A 98 19.59 18.56 -2.08
CA ASP A 98 20.47 18.88 -3.21
C ASP A 98 20.30 17.87 -4.34
N GLY A 99 19.08 17.81 -4.91
CA GLY A 99 18.76 16.88 -5.98
C GLY A 99 17.54 17.34 -6.79
N VAL A 100 17.18 16.52 -7.77
CA VAL A 100 16.00 16.75 -8.57
C VAL A 100 14.78 16.19 -7.80
N PRO A 101 13.73 17.00 -7.52
CA PRO A 101 12.51 16.50 -6.89
C PRO A 101 12.00 15.24 -7.60
N PHE A 102 11.71 14.19 -6.84
CA PHE A 102 11.42 12.89 -7.43
C PHE A 102 10.26 12.91 -8.43
N THR A 103 9.27 13.77 -8.23
CA THR A 103 8.15 13.90 -9.17
C THR A 103 8.59 14.42 -10.54
N ILE A 104 9.58 15.30 -10.58
CA ILE A 104 10.18 15.83 -11.81
C ILE A 104 11.10 14.78 -12.45
N MET A 105 11.90 14.07 -11.64
CA MET A 105 12.73 12.96 -12.12
C MET A 105 11.87 11.87 -12.79
N LEU A 106 10.77 11.46 -12.15
CA LEU A 106 9.87 10.45 -12.71
C LEU A 106 9.20 10.91 -14.00
N ARG A 107 8.80 12.20 -14.07
CA ARG A 107 8.29 12.78 -15.30
C ARG A 107 9.32 12.74 -16.42
N HIS A 108 10.55 13.14 -16.13
CA HIS A 108 11.64 13.09 -17.11
C HIS A 108 11.87 11.65 -17.59
N ALA A 109 11.92 10.69 -16.68
CA ALA A 109 12.09 9.29 -17.00
C ALA A 109 10.94 8.73 -17.86
N LEU A 110 9.68 9.10 -17.58
CA LEU A 110 8.53 8.67 -18.37
C LEU A 110 8.50 9.34 -19.76
N GLN A 111 8.90 10.61 -19.84
CA GLN A 111 8.88 11.38 -21.10
C GLN A 111 9.98 10.92 -22.07
N TYR A 112 11.13 10.44 -21.58
CA TYR A 112 12.29 10.14 -22.43
C TYR A 112 12.69 8.66 -22.43
N GLY A 113 12.19 7.83 -21.50
CA GLY A 113 12.47 6.41 -21.44
C GLY A 113 11.51 5.60 -22.32
N GLY A 114 12.04 4.90 -23.30
CA GLY A 114 11.28 3.99 -24.18
C GLY A 114 11.49 2.51 -23.85
N SER A 115 12.29 2.21 -22.83
CA SER A 115 12.53 0.85 -22.32
C SER A 115 12.86 0.90 -20.83
N VAL A 116 12.78 -0.28 -20.14
CA VAL A 116 13.23 -0.39 -18.74
C VAL A 116 14.65 0.10 -18.58
N ASP A 117 15.58 -0.31 -19.46
CA ASP A 117 16.98 0.06 -19.36
C ASP A 117 17.22 1.58 -19.49
N GLU A 118 16.50 2.24 -20.39
CA GLU A 118 16.57 3.70 -20.56
C GLU A 118 16.02 4.42 -19.32
N VAL A 119 14.88 3.99 -18.76
CA VAL A 119 14.33 4.54 -17.52
C VAL A 119 15.30 4.34 -16.36
N VAL A 120 15.84 3.13 -16.20
CA VAL A 120 16.86 2.82 -15.17
C VAL A 120 18.06 3.75 -15.30
N ASN A 121 18.57 3.93 -16.54
CA ASN A 121 19.72 4.79 -16.79
C ASN A 121 19.42 6.27 -16.48
N ILE A 122 18.25 6.78 -16.84
CA ILE A 122 17.82 8.15 -16.51
C ILE A 122 17.79 8.34 -14.98
N ILE A 123 17.12 7.44 -14.25
CA ILE A 123 17.00 7.53 -12.79
C ILE A 123 18.36 7.40 -12.11
N LYS A 124 19.21 6.48 -12.59
CA LYS A 124 20.59 6.29 -12.08
C LYS A 124 21.45 7.54 -12.19
N ASN A 125 21.33 8.27 -13.29
CA ASN A 125 22.15 9.44 -13.58
C ASN A 125 21.53 10.76 -13.10
N THR A 126 20.33 10.73 -12.50
CA THR A 126 19.71 11.90 -11.90
C THR A 126 20.05 11.96 -10.40
N PRO A 127 20.54 13.11 -9.87
CA PRO A 127 20.68 13.31 -8.44
C PRO A 127 19.32 13.15 -7.74
N ARG A 128 19.22 12.18 -6.85
CA ARG A 128 17.99 11.83 -6.14
C ARG A 128 17.91 12.52 -4.78
N THR A 129 16.75 12.51 -4.15
CA THR A 129 16.48 13.25 -2.90
C THR A 129 16.07 12.35 -1.75
N VAL A 130 15.25 11.32 -2.00
CA VAL A 130 14.56 10.56 -0.95
C VAL A 130 14.50 9.06 -1.27
N GLY A 131 14.07 8.26 -0.30
CA GLY A 131 13.83 6.83 -0.46
C GLY A 131 12.55 6.55 -1.26
N LEU A 132 12.65 5.72 -2.31
CA LEU A 132 11.53 5.32 -3.16
C LEU A 132 11.66 3.87 -3.62
N ASN A 133 10.52 3.21 -3.74
CA ASN A 133 10.32 2.08 -4.63
C ASN A 133 9.70 2.60 -5.93
N ILE A 134 10.31 2.31 -7.07
CA ILE A 134 9.84 2.77 -8.38
C ILE A 134 9.62 1.55 -9.27
N LEU A 135 8.35 1.23 -9.55
CA LEU A 135 8.01 0.25 -10.57
C LEU A 135 8.28 0.85 -11.94
N VAL A 136 8.93 0.08 -12.80
CA VAL A 136 9.06 0.32 -14.23
C VAL A 136 8.60 -0.92 -14.97
N ALA A 137 7.56 -0.81 -15.78
CA ALA A 137 7.03 -1.88 -16.61
C ALA A 137 7.16 -1.50 -18.09
N ASP A 138 7.55 -2.48 -18.92
CA ASP A 138 7.76 -2.36 -20.36
C ASP A 138 6.90 -3.39 -21.10
N ALA A 139 5.82 -2.93 -21.71
CA ALA A 139 4.88 -3.79 -22.44
C ALA A 139 5.52 -4.44 -23.67
N ALA A 140 6.43 -3.75 -24.35
CA ALA A 140 7.07 -4.26 -25.56
C ALA A 140 8.02 -5.43 -25.27
N ARG A 141 8.74 -5.35 -24.15
CA ARG A 141 9.66 -6.40 -23.70
C ARG A 141 9.02 -7.42 -22.76
N ARG A 142 7.81 -7.13 -22.27
CA ARG A 142 7.11 -7.95 -21.26
C ARG A 142 7.96 -8.18 -20.02
N GLU A 143 8.49 -7.11 -19.50
CA GLU A 143 9.27 -7.13 -18.26
C GLU A 143 8.83 -6.02 -17.32
N ALA A 144 8.98 -6.27 -16.03
CA ALA A 144 8.80 -5.25 -15.01
C ALA A 144 9.87 -5.40 -13.94
N VAL A 145 10.33 -4.26 -13.42
CA VAL A 145 11.33 -4.20 -12.36
C VAL A 145 10.87 -3.21 -11.29
N VAL A 146 11.39 -3.35 -10.08
CA VAL A 146 11.28 -2.35 -9.02
C VAL A 146 12.68 -1.81 -8.74
N LEU A 147 12.85 -0.51 -8.91
CA LEU A 147 14.04 0.20 -8.47
C LEU A 147 13.83 0.61 -7.02
N GLU A 148 14.65 0.11 -6.14
CA GLU A 148 14.74 0.57 -4.76
C GLU A 148 15.85 1.61 -4.71
N VAL A 149 15.53 2.84 -4.29
CA VAL A 149 16.49 3.96 -4.34
C VAL A 149 16.44 4.81 -3.07
N SER A 150 17.57 5.36 -2.69
CA SER A 150 17.72 6.51 -1.80
C SER A 150 18.35 7.68 -2.56
N ALA A 151 18.70 8.75 -1.88
CA ALA A 151 19.48 9.83 -2.48
C ALA A 151 20.78 9.32 -3.11
N TYR A 152 21.47 8.37 -2.47
CA TYR A 152 22.82 7.96 -2.82
C TYR A 152 22.94 6.53 -3.31
N ARG A 153 21.93 5.68 -3.06
CA ARG A 153 21.96 4.25 -3.37
C ARG A 153 20.87 3.86 -4.33
N MET A 154 21.09 2.77 -5.04
CA MET A 154 20.09 2.22 -5.96
C MET A 154 20.36 0.73 -6.19
N THR A 155 19.28 -0.05 -6.21
CA THR A 155 19.30 -1.43 -6.69
C THR A 155 18.11 -1.69 -7.58
N VAL A 156 18.21 -2.74 -8.42
CA VAL A 156 17.14 -3.16 -9.32
C VAL A 156 16.64 -4.54 -8.88
N ARG A 157 15.43 -4.62 -8.39
CA ARG A 157 14.78 -5.86 -8.04
C ARG A 157 14.00 -6.38 -9.25
N ARG A 158 14.27 -7.64 -9.60
CA ARG A 158 13.58 -8.38 -10.66
C ARG A 158 12.83 -9.56 -10.05
N GLU A 159 11.84 -10.07 -10.73
CA GLU A 159 11.17 -11.30 -10.33
C GLU A 159 12.02 -12.50 -10.74
N ASP A 160 12.43 -13.29 -9.74
CA ASP A 160 13.32 -14.44 -9.94
C ASP A 160 12.59 -15.75 -10.28
N SER A 161 11.26 -15.79 -10.13
CA SER A 161 10.52 -17.03 -10.34
C SER A 161 10.08 -17.18 -11.80
N ALA A 162 10.49 -18.27 -12.43
CA ALA A 162 10.05 -18.66 -13.77
C ALA A 162 8.53 -18.90 -13.91
N ARG A 163 7.78 -18.79 -12.80
CA ARG A 163 6.34 -19.14 -12.75
C ARG A 163 5.40 -17.99 -12.46
N ALA A 164 5.91 -16.82 -12.06
CA ALA A 164 5.00 -15.82 -11.50
C ALA A 164 5.23 -14.43 -12.04
N ASN A 165 5.44 -14.20 -13.27
CA ASN A 165 5.48 -12.86 -13.91
C ASN A 165 4.62 -11.79 -13.17
N PHE A 166 4.91 -11.60 -11.85
CA PHE A 166 4.19 -10.74 -10.94
C PHE A 166 5.17 -10.14 -9.93
N ILE A 167 5.32 -8.82 -9.96
CA ILE A 167 6.17 -8.07 -9.03
C ILE A 167 5.33 -7.02 -8.31
N TYR A 168 5.62 -6.78 -7.04
CA TYR A 168 4.89 -5.81 -6.22
C TYR A 168 5.83 -5.03 -5.30
N SER A 169 5.36 -3.96 -4.72
CA SER A 169 5.96 -3.27 -3.59
C SER A 169 4.95 -2.42 -2.85
N ALA A 170 5.26 -2.17 -1.60
CA ALA A 170 4.62 -1.14 -0.79
C ALA A 170 5.66 -0.07 -0.39
N ASN A 171 5.74 0.29 0.89
CA ASN A 171 6.59 1.39 1.36
C ASN A 171 7.87 0.91 2.07
N ARG A 172 8.32 -0.32 1.79
CA ARG A 172 9.55 -0.88 2.33
C ARG A 172 10.48 -1.32 1.21
N PHE A 173 11.77 -1.31 1.49
CA PHE A 173 12.75 -2.00 0.65
C PHE A 173 12.71 -3.49 0.96
N LEU A 174 12.75 -4.31 -0.09
CA LEU A 174 12.79 -5.77 0.02
C LEU A 174 14.18 -6.35 -0.24
N THR A 175 15.07 -5.57 -0.88
CA THR A 175 16.45 -6.02 -1.10
C THR A 175 17.28 -5.83 0.17
N PRO A 176 18.09 -6.83 0.59
CA PRO A 176 18.95 -6.70 1.77
C PRO A 176 19.81 -5.43 1.75
N TYR A 177 20.34 -5.07 0.58
CA TYR A 177 21.22 -3.92 0.41
C TYR A 177 20.60 -2.58 0.83
N LEU A 178 19.34 -2.31 0.48
CA LEU A 178 18.67 -1.03 0.83
C LEU A 178 17.94 -1.12 2.17
N LYS A 179 17.60 -2.33 2.61
CA LYS A 179 16.90 -2.56 3.89
C LYS A 179 17.72 -2.07 5.10
N GLU A 180 19.05 -2.14 5.04
CA GLU A 180 19.96 -1.62 6.07
C GLU A 180 19.83 -0.10 6.31
N TYR A 181 19.32 0.64 5.33
CA TYR A 181 19.16 2.11 5.37
C TYR A 181 17.71 2.55 5.55
N GLN A 182 16.82 1.62 5.77
CA GLN A 182 15.41 1.90 5.97
C GLN A 182 15.13 2.19 7.44
N GLU A 183 14.36 3.24 7.73
CA GLU A 183 13.83 3.45 9.06
C GLU A 183 12.79 2.38 9.42
N PRO A 184 12.78 1.87 10.66
CA PRO A 184 11.80 0.91 11.12
C PRO A 184 10.38 1.52 11.18
N GLY A 185 9.33 0.68 11.20
CA GLY A 185 7.98 1.13 11.53
C GLY A 185 6.92 1.01 10.45
N TRP A 186 7.20 0.37 9.32
CA TRP A 186 6.23 0.20 8.22
C TRP A 186 5.43 -1.12 8.28
N LEU A 187 4.82 -1.43 9.43
CA LEU A 187 4.00 -2.64 9.60
C LEU A 187 2.89 -2.77 8.53
N SER A 188 2.20 -1.67 8.23
CA SER A 188 1.18 -1.65 7.17
C SER A 188 1.73 -2.10 5.81
N SER A 189 3.01 -1.82 5.51
CA SER A 189 3.67 -2.30 4.29
C SER A 189 3.90 -3.80 4.32
N ALA A 190 4.36 -4.33 5.47
CA ALA A 190 4.56 -5.76 5.66
C ALA A 190 3.28 -6.55 5.38
N PHE A 191 2.13 -6.09 5.90
CA PHE A 191 0.84 -6.74 5.65
C PHE A 191 0.45 -6.73 4.18
N ARG A 192 0.57 -5.57 3.53
CA ARG A 192 0.26 -5.44 2.09
C ARG A 192 1.15 -6.34 1.24
N GLU A 193 2.43 -6.45 1.58
CA GLU A 193 3.40 -7.29 0.88
C GLU A 193 3.11 -8.78 1.09
N ALA A 194 2.83 -9.19 2.33
CA ALA A 194 2.40 -10.56 2.63
C ALA A 194 1.10 -10.92 1.90
N ARG A 195 0.16 -9.95 1.79
CA ARG A 195 -1.07 -10.15 1.06
C ARG A 195 -0.85 -10.28 -0.45
N PHE A 196 0.04 -9.46 -1.05
CA PHE A 196 0.43 -9.63 -2.45
C PHE A 196 1.04 -11.00 -2.71
N GLU A 197 1.90 -11.51 -1.82
CA GLU A 197 2.51 -12.83 -1.96
C GLU A 197 1.45 -13.94 -1.90
N LYS A 198 0.50 -13.84 -0.97
CA LYS A 198 -0.63 -14.79 -0.86
C LYS A 198 -1.51 -14.78 -2.12
N LEU A 199 -1.84 -13.59 -2.65
CA LEU A 199 -2.61 -13.45 -3.88
C LEU A 199 -1.84 -13.98 -5.09
N LYS A 200 -0.55 -13.68 -5.22
CA LYS A 200 0.33 -14.22 -6.28
C LYS A 200 0.27 -15.75 -6.36
N GLN A 201 0.27 -16.43 -5.21
CA GLN A 201 0.17 -17.89 -5.14
C GLN A 201 -1.22 -18.42 -5.50
N ALA A 202 -2.26 -17.62 -5.29
CA ALA A 202 -3.65 -18.00 -5.53
C ALA A 202 -4.08 -17.83 -7.00
N PHE A 203 -3.34 -17.07 -7.82
CA PHE A 203 -3.68 -16.87 -9.23
C PHE A 203 -3.42 -18.13 -10.05
N SER A 204 -4.51 -18.79 -10.45
CA SER A 204 -4.49 -20.00 -11.28
C SER A 204 -4.92 -19.73 -12.73
N SER A 205 -5.29 -18.50 -13.08
CA SER A 205 -5.82 -18.11 -14.38
C SER A 205 -5.30 -16.75 -14.82
N GLU A 206 -5.44 -16.46 -16.10
CA GLU A 206 -5.07 -15.19 -16.72
C GLU A 206 -5.77 -14.00 -16.06
N LEU A 207 -4.99 -13.08 -15.49
CA LEU A 207 -5.49 -11.85 -14.89
C LEU A 207 -6.01 -10.90 -15.97
N LYS A 208 -7.22 -10.41 -15.76
CA LYS A 208 -7.85 -9.34 -16.53
C LYS A 208 -7.84 -8.03 -15.73
N VAL A 209 -8.28 -6.95 -16.35
CA VAL A 209 -8.37 -5.64 -15.67
C VAL A 209 -9.25 -5.71 -14.43
N GLU A 210 -10.36 -6.47 -14.49
CA GLU A 210 -11.26 -6.70 -13.36
C GLU A 210 -10.56 -7.37 -12.18
N ASP A 211 -9.66 -8.33 -12.47
CA ASP A 211 -8.85 -8.99 -11.44
C ASP A 211 -7.82 -8.05 -10.85
N ALA A 212 -7.18 -7.21 -11.66
CA ALA A 212 -6.28 -6.17 -11.19
C ALA A 212 -6.99 -5.17 -10.27
N VAL A 213 -8.22 -4.75 -10.61
CA VAL A 213 -9.05 -3.92 -9.73
C VAL A 213 -9.43 -4.68 -8.46
N ARG A 214 -9.73 -5.99 -8.54
CA ARG A 214 -10.02 -6.80 -7.35
C ARG A 214 -8.82 -6.88 -6.39
N ILE A 215 -7.60 -6.99 -6.91
CA ILE A 215 -6.37 -6.93 -6.12
C ILE A 215 -6.27 -5.58 -5.40
N LEU A 216 -6.50 -4.45 -6.09
CA LEU A 216 -6.46 -3.12 -5.49
C LEU A 216 -7.55 -2.89 -4.43
N ARG A 217 -8.67 -3.60 -4.55
CA ARG A 217 -9.81 -3.60 -3.63
C ARG A 217 -9.69 -4.61 -2.49
N ASP A 218 -8.60 -5.37 -2.46
CA ASP A 218 -8.45 -6.46 -1.49
C ASP A 218 -8.49 -5.98 -0.05
N LYS A 219 -9.36 -6.60 0.75
CA LYS A 219 -9.61 -6.33 2.17
C LYS A 219 -9.38 -7.55 3.06
N GLU A 220 -8.97 -8.67 2.44
CA GLU A 220 -8.81 -9.95 3.15
C GLU A 220 -10.09 -10.38 3.94
N VAL A 221 -11.24 -10.28 3.27
CA VAL A 221 -12.55 -10.62 3.84
C VAL A 221 -13.21 -11.80 3.09
N GLU A 222 -12.38 -12.78 2.66
CA GLU A 222 -12.86 -13.93 1.89
C GLU A 222 -13.85 -14.81 2.65
N ASP A 223 -13.68 -14.95 3.98
CA ASP A 223 -14.63 -15.66 4.85
C ASP A 223 -15.53 -14.63 5.56
N PRO A 224 -16.78 -14.43 5.08
CA PRO A 224 -17.69 -13.47 5.69
C PRO A 224 -18.19 -13.89 7.07
N ASP A 225 -18.10 -15.16 7.45
CA ASP A 225 -18.53 -15.67 8.75
C ASP A 225 -17.42 -15.58 9.81
N SER A 226 -16.16 -15.65 9.36
CA SER A 226 -14.97 -15.53 10.22
C SER A 226 -13.90 -14.64 9.60
N PRO A 227 -14.21 -13.36 9.28
CA PRO A 227 -13.26 -12.47 8.60
C PRO A 227 -12.11 -12.10 9.53
N ALA A 228 -10.91 -12.00 8.95
CA ALA A 228 -9.74 -11.56 9.70
C ALA A 228 -9.79 -10.06 10.07
N LEU A 229 -10.47 -9.24 9.25
CA LEU A 229 -10.61 -7.78 9.41
C LEU A 229 -9.27 -7.04 9.55
N LEU A 230 -8.28 -7.49 8.79
CA LEU A 230 -6.90 -7.01 8.85
C LEU A 230 -6.65 -5.82 7.92
N PRO A 231 -5.60 -5.00 8.16
CA PRO A 231 -5.05 -4.12 7.15
C PRO A 231 -4.67 -4.92 5.89
N SER A 232 -5.02 -4.43 4.72
CA SER A 232 -4.75 -5.11 3.45
C SER A 232 -4.30 -4.10 2.38
N ILE A 233 -4.27 -4.53 1.09
CA ILE A 233 -3.84 -3.70 -0.04
C ILE A 233 -4.70 -2.44 -0.15
N GLN A 234 -6.02 -2.58 0.02
CA GLN A 234 -6.90 -1.44 0.19
C GLN A 234 -6.79 -0.87 1.62
N ASN A 235 -6.79 0.45 1.74
CA ASN A 235 -6.90 1.14 3.02
C ASN A 235 -7.75 2.41 2.92
N ASN A 236 -8.11 2.99 4.07
CA ASN A 236 -8.95 4.18 4.15
C ASN A 236 -8.23 5.47 3.72
N ALA A 237 -6.91 5.46 3.63
CA ALA A 237 -6.12 6.60 3.16
C ALA A 237 -5.95 6.63 1.64
N THR A 238 -6.50 5.67 0.90
CA THR A 238 -6.38 5.62 -0.57
C THR A 238 -7.18 6.76 -1.20
N ILE A 239 -6.46 7.71 -1.80
CA ILE A 239 -7.05 8.89 -2.47
C ILE A 239 -7.18 8.71 -3.98
N SER A 240 -6.48 7.72 -4.56
CA SER A 240 -6.53 7.40 -5.99
C SER A 240 -6.18 5.94 -6.21
N SER A 241 -6.90 5.27 -7.09
CA SER A 241 -6.64 3.88 -7.49
C SER A 241 -6.76 3.74 -8.99
N MET A 242 -5.81 3.01 -9.60
CA MET A 242 -5.75 2.89 -11.05
C MET A 242 -5.10 1.59 -11.53
N VAL A 243 -5.48 1.19 -12.74
CA VAL A 243 -4.87 0.10 -13.48
C VAL A 243 -4.46 0.61 -14.86
N PHE A 244 -3.22 0.34 -15.26
CA PHE A 244 -2.72 0.58 -16.61
C PHE A 244 -2.68 -0.76 -17.36
N ASP A 245 -3.20 -0.76 -18.57
CA ASP A 245 -2.95 -1.78 -19.59
C ASP A 245 -2.03 -1.15 -20.66
N PRO A 246 -0.71 -1.30 -20.53
CA PRO A 246 0.23 -0.64 -21.42
C PRO A 246 0.31 -1.30 -22.80
N VAL A 247 -0.22 -2.51 -22.97
CA VAL A 247 -0.30 -3.18 -24.27
C VAL A 247 -1.39 -2.54 -25.12
N ARG A 248 -2.55 -2.22 -24.50
CA ARG A 248 -3.66 -1.55 -25.17
C ARG A 248 -3.57 -0.02 -25.09
N LEU A 249 -2.63 0.51 -24.31
CA LEU A 249 -2.53 1.93 -23.95
C LEU A 249 -3.84 2.44 -23.31
N GLU A 250 -4.38 1.64 -22.39
CA GLU A 250 -5.59 1.96 -21.63
C GLU A 250 -5.24 2.28 -20.17
N LEU A 251 -6.01 3.19 -19.59
CA LEU A 251 -5.94 3.59 -18.19
C LEU A 251 -7.31 3.45 -17.56
N TRP A 252 -7.41 2.70 -16.48
CA TRP A 252 -8.62 2.51 -15.69
C TRP A 252 -8.44 3.22 -14.34
N VAL A 253 -9.33 4.16 -14.03
CA VAL A 253 -9.21 5.03 -12.85
C VAL A 253 -10.49 4.96 -12.03
N SER A 254 -10.35 4.82 -10.71
CA SER A 254 -11.47 4.90 -9.78
C SER A 254 -12.09 6.30 -9.78
N ALA A 255 -13.40 6.37 -9.75
CA ALA A 255 -14.10 7.64 -9.52
C ALA A 255 -13.71 8.20 -8.14
N PRO A 256 -13.58 9.53 -8.01
CA PRO A 256 -13.34 10.14 -6.70
C PRO A 256 -14.59 10.06 -5.82
N GLY A 257 -14.39 10.05 -4.50
CA GLY A 257 -15.47 10.11 -3.52
C GLY A 257 -15.81 8.78 -2.86
N GLY A 258 -16.92 8.78 -2.12
CA GLY A 258 -17.28 7.66 -1.25
C GLY A 258 -16.38 7.51 -0.03
N LEU A 259 -16.66 6.50 0.78
CA LEU A 259 -15.86 6.20 1.97
C LEU A 259 -14.49 5.60 1.60
N LEU A 260 -14.45 4.84 0.50
CA LEU A 260 -13.24 4.22 -0.03
C LEU A 260 -13.17 4.47 -1.55
N THR A 261 -12.14 5.15 -1.99
CA THR A 261 -11.92 5.48 -3.42
C THR A 261 -11.82 4.22 -4.29
N THR A 262 -11.17 3.18 -3.83
CA THR A 262 -11.03 1.91 -4.56
C THR A 262 -12.35 1.18 -4.77
N ASP A 263 -13.35 1.38 -3.91
CA ASP A 263 -14.66 0.74 -4.04
C ASP A 263 -15.57 1.42 -5.07
N GLN A 264 -15.18 2.59 -5.59
CA GLN A 264 -15.95 3.33 -6.58
C GLN A 264 -15.84 2.70 -7.98
N VAL A 265 -16.68 3.16 -8.90
CA VAL A 265 -16.63 2.75 -10.31
C VAL A 265 -15.25 3.06 -10.90
N PHE A 266 -14.65 2.10 -11.58
CA PHE A 266 -13.48 2.35 -12.43
C PHE A 266 -13.94 2.61 -13.85
N THR A 267 -13.42 3.69 -14.43
CA THR A 267 -13.68 4.07 -15.83
C THR A 267 -12.43 3.82 -16.64
N GLY A 268 -12.55 3.04 -17.71
CA GLY A 268 -11.49 2.78 -18.66
C GLY A 268 -11.42 3.84 -19.75
N ILE A 269 -10.22 4.28 -20.10
CA ILE A 269 -9.93 5.35 -21.07
C ILE A 269 -8.80 4.90 -21.99
N SER A 270 -8.96 5.07 -23.30
CA SER A 270 -7.89 4.84 -24.27
C SER A 270 -7.00 6.08 -24.41
N ALA A 271 -5.76 5.99 -23.93
CA ALA A 271 -4.78 7.05 -24.09
C ALA A 271 -4.39 7.25 -25.58
N SER A 272 -4.30 6.16 -26.34
CA SER A 272 -3.96 6.20 -27.77
C SER A 272 -5.00 6.98 -28.57
N GLU A 273 -6.29 6.85 -28.24
CA GLU A 273 -7.37 7.60 -28.90
C GLU A 273 -7.25 9.10 -28.62
N VAL A 274 -7.03 9.49 -27.36
CA VAL A 274 -6.85 10.91 -26.99
C VAL A 274 -5.63 11.51 -27.71
N TRP A 275 -4.52 10.79 -27.73
CA TRP A 275 -3.32 11.27 -28.44
C TRP A 275 -3.50 11.40 -29.95
N ARG A 276 -4.35 10.56 -30.54
CA ARG A 276 -4.66 10.60 -31.97
C ARG A 276 -5.65 11.72 -32.33
N THR A 277 -6.70 11.87 -31.51
CA THR A 277 -7.82 12.77 -31.83
C THR A 277 -7.68 14.16 -31.21
N GLY A 278 -7.00 14.30 -30.11
CA GLY A 278 -6.95 15.50 -29.27
C GLY A 278 -8.29 15.81 -28.59
N GLN A 279 -9.24 14.87 -28.63
CA GLN A 279 -10.57 15.03 -28.01
C GLN A 279 -10.65 14.33 -26.66
N PRO A 280 -11.57 14.76 -25.78
CA PRO A 280 -11.90 14.02 -24.56
C PRO A 280 -12.24 12.57 -24.90
N PRO A 281 -11.75 11.59 -24.08
CA PRO A 281 -11.95 10.18 -24.39
C PRO A 281 -13.40 9.75 -24.15
N SER A 282 -13.91 8.89 -25.02
CA SER A 282 -15.05 8.05 -24.66
C SER A 282 -14.57 6.91 -23.75
N PRO A 283 -15.35 6.52 -22.72
CA PRO A 283 -15.00 5.35 -21.91
C PRO A 283 -14.92 4.08 -22.76
N VAL A 284 -13.85 3.30 -22.58
CA VAL A 284 -13.73 1.96 -23.21
C VAL A 284 -14.50 0.90 -22.41
N GLY A 285 -14.83 1.20 -21.15
CA GLY A 285 -15.62 0.33 -20.28
C GLY A 285 -15.73 0.88 -18.86
N PHE A 286 -16.50 0.15 -18.05
CA PHE A 286 -16.72 0.45 -16.64
C PHE A 286 -16.61 -0.82 -15.81
N ILE A 287 -15.91 -0.75 -14.67
CA ILE A 287 -15.95 -1.78 -13.64
C ILE A 287 -16.82 -1.23 -12.51
N PRO A 288 -17.93 -1.90 -12.15
CA PRO A 288 -18.88 -1.38 -11.18
C PRO A 288 -18.26 -1.20 -9.80
N ALA A 289 -18.88 -0.32 -9.00
CA ALA A 289 -18.53 -0.15 -7.60
C ALA A 289 -18.76 -1.45 -6.81
N THR A 290 -18.00 -1.62 -5.73
CA THR A 290 -18.16 -2.77 -4.83
C THR A 290 -19.40 -2.57 -3.96
N GLU A 291 -20.21 -3.60 -3.80
CA GLU A 291 -21.31 -3.60 -2.85
C GLU A 291 -20.79 -3.56 -1.40
N THR A 292 -21.41 -2.74 -0.57
CA THR A 292 -21.08 -2.65 0.85
C THR A 292 -21.79 -3.74 1.63
N THR A 293 -21.16 -4.91 1.74
CA THR A 293 -21.66 -6.01 2.59
C THR A 293 -21.44 -5.69 4.08
N PRO A 294 -22.11 -6.42 5.00
CA PRO A 294 -21.88 -6.24 6.45
C PRO A 294 -20.42 -6.45 6.87
N VAL A 295 -19.70 -7.41 6.27
CA VAL A 295 -18.27 -7.65 6.56
C VAL A 295 -17.39 -6.54 6.04
N VAL A 296 -17.66 -6.00 4.86
CA VAL A 296 -16.94 -4.82 4.32
C VAL A 296 -17.15 -3.61 5.21
N ARG A 297 -18.36 -3.41 5.72
CA ARG A 297 -18.68 -2.32 6.67
C ARG A 297 -17.93 -2.48 8.00
N ALA A 298 -17.85 -3.70 8.52
CA ALA A 298 -17.05 -3.99 9.72
C ALA A 298 -15.57 -3.72 9.48
N TRP A 299 -15.02 -4.16 8.34
CA TRP A 299 -13.63 -3.87 7.96
C TRP A 299 -13.36 -2.34 7.90
N GLN A 300 -14.27 -1.57 7.30
CA GLN A 300 -14.17 -0.11 7.27
C GLN A 300 -14.16 0.52 8.68
N GLN A 301 -15.00 0.01 9.59
CA GLN A 301 -15.01 0.45 10.98
C GLN A 301 -13.68 0.17 11.69
N VAL A 302 -13.10 -1.01 11.48
CA VAL A 302 -11.79 -1.39 12.04
C VAL A 302 -10.69 -0.47 11.51
N MET A 303 -10.63 -0.24 10.20
CA MET A 303 -9.62 0.64 9.59
C MET A 303 -9.76 2.09 10.07
N THR A 304 -10.98 2.58 10.21
CA THR A 304 -11.25 3.90 10.77
C THR A 304 -10.84 3.98 12.25
N ALA A 305 -11.13 2.93 13.01
CA ALA A 305 -10.78 2.85 14.43
C ALA A 305 -9.26 2.85 14.65
N ALA A 306 -8.47 2.22 13.78
CA ALA A 306 -7.02 2.12 13.94
C ALA A 306 -6.34 3.49 14.16
N GLY A 307 -6.79 4.53 13.47
CA GLY A 307 -6.30 5.91 13.60
C GLY A 307 -7.09 6.82 14.54
N ALA A 308 -8.12 6.31 15.23
CA ALA A 308 -9.01 7.11 16.05
C ALA A 308 -8.55 7.26 17.51
N SER A 309 -9.18 8.18 18.27
CA SER A 309 -9.01 8.26 19.72
C SER A 309 -9.54 7.00 20.41
N ASP A 310 -9.04 6.70 21.62
CA ASP A 310 -9.41 5.49 22.34
C ASP A 310 -10.94 5.43 22.62
N GLN A 311 -11.57 6.55 22.93
CA GLN A 311 -13.04 6.62 23.08
C GLN A 311 -13.76 6.26 21.76
N ARG A 312 -13.28 6.80 20.65
CA ARG A 312 -13.88 6.52 19.33
C ARG A 312 -13.62 5.07 18.87
N LYS A 313 -12.47 4.49 19.25
CA LYS A 313 -12.18 3.05 19.03
C LYS A 313 -13.25 2.18 19.71
N LYS A 314 -13.58 2.45 20.97
CA LYS A 314 -14.60 1.70 21.69
C LYS A 314 -15.96 1.77 21.00
N GLU A 315 -16.39 2.96 20.59
CA GLU A 315 -17.67 3.14 19.88
C GLU A 315 -17.73 2.36 18.56
N LEU A 316 -16.65 2.37 17.78
CA LEU A 316 -16.61 1.72 16.48
C LEU A 316 -16.42 0.20 16.58
N LEU A 317 -15.64 -0.29 17.53
CA LEU A 317 -15.20 -1.67 17.58
C LEU A 317 -16.07 -2.58 18.42
N THR A 318 -16.78 -2.05 19.43
CA THR A 318 -17.69 -2.87 20.26
C THR A 318 -18.68 -3.67 19.41
N PRO A 319 -19.47 -3.06 18.48
CA PRO A 319 -20.38 -3.83 17.64
C PRO A 319 -19.68 -4.77 16.66
N VAL A 320 -18.41 -4.46 16.30
CA VAL A 320 -17.62 -5.33 15.42
C VAL A 320 -17.21 -6.61 16.14
N VAL A 321 -16.68 -6.52 17.36
CA VAL A 321 -16.23 -7.70 18.12
C VAL A 321 -17.40 -8.54 18.63
N GLU A 322 -18.55 -7.93 18.90
CA GLU A 322 -19.79 -8.66 19.21
C GLU A 322 -20.23 -9.54 18.03
N ARG A 323 -20.09 -9.06 16.80
CA ARG A 323 -20.45 -9.78 15.60
C ARG A 323 -19.40 -10.77 15.13
N TYR A 324 -18.11 -10.43 15.30
CA TYR A 324 -16.95 -11.19 14.84
C TYR A 324 -15.96 -11.45 16.00
N PRO A 325 -16.33 -12.26 16.98
CA PRO A 325 -15.57 -12.43 18.23
C PRO A 325 -14.21 -13.14 18.03
N ALA A 326 -13.98 -13.77 16.88
CA ALA A 326 -12.71 -14.40 16.53
C ALA A 326 -11.73 -13.46 15.81
N ALA A 327 -12.13 -12.24 15.48
CA ALA A 327 -11.27 -11.29 14.77
C ALA A 327 -10.25 -10.66 15.73
N GLY A 328 -9.00 -11.13 15.70
CA GLY A 328 -7.95 -10.76 16.66
C GLY A 328 -7.56 -9.29 16.61
N TYR A 329 -7.47 -8.69 15.43
CA TYR A 329 -7.03 -7.29 15.30
C TYR A 329 -8.00 -6.27 15.93
N PRO A 330 -9.31 -6.29 15.68
CA PRO A 330 -10.23 -5.41 16.40
C PRO A 330 -10.29 -5.70 17.91
N LEU A 331 -10.13 -6.95 18.36
CA LEU A 331 -9.99 -7.29 19.78
C LEU A 331 -8.76 -6.62 20.39
N TYR A 332 -7.61 -6.65 19.73
CA TYR A 332 -6.40 -5.94 20.17
C TYR A 332 -6.65 -4.44 20.30
N LEU A 333 -7.16 -3.78 19.25
CA LEU A 333 -7.41 -2.35 19.26
C LEU A 333 -8.40 -1.92 20.36
N LEU A 334 -9.48 -2.68 20.55
CA LEU A 334 -10.49 -2.42 21.58
C LEU A 334 -9.94 -2.66 22.98
N GLY A 335 -9.23 -3.76 23.19
CA GLY A 335 -8.63 -4.09 24.49
C GLY A 335 -7.65 -3.02 24.95
N VAL A 336 -6.74 -2.57 24.08
CA VAL A 336 -5.80 -1.48 24.38
C VAL A 336 -6.55 -0.17 24.68
N ALA A 337 -7.58 0.17 23.89
CA ALA A 337 -8.39 1.37 24.11
C ALA A 337 -9.09 1.35 25.48
N CYS A 338 -9.64 0.19 25.89
CA CYS A 338 -10.25 0.01 27.20
C CYS A 338 -9.22 0.19 28.34
N LEU A 339 -8.02 -0.40 28.23
CA LEU A 339 -6.96 -0.23 29.23
C LEU A 339 -6.57 1.25 29.38
N ARG A 340 -6.36 1.94 28.27
CA ARG A 340 -5.95 3.36 28.25
C ARG A 340 -7.02 4.31 28.76
N THR A 341 -8.29 3.90 28.70
CA THR A 341 -9.42 4.69 29.28
C THR A 341 -9.82 4.24 30.68
N GLY A 342 -9.06 3.33 31.33
CA GLY A 342 -9.27 2.90 32.70
C GLY A 342 -10.26 1.74 32.87
N GLU A 343 -10.77 1.17 31.80
CA GLU A 343 -11.71 0.03 31.82
C GLU A 343 -10.94 -1.30 31.88
N LEU A 344 -10.20 -1.48 32.99
CA LEU A 344 -9.17 -2.52 33.14
C LEU A 344 -9.71 -3.94 32.91
N GLN A 345 -10.89 -4.28 33.47
CA GLN A 345 -11.46 -5.63 33.33
C GLN A 345 -11.93 -5.93 31.90
N ALA A 346 -12.55 -4.94 31.24
CA ALA A 346 -12.97 -5.09 29.83
C ALA A 346 -11.75 -5.24 28.92
N GLY A 347 -10.73 -4.40 29.13
CA GLY A 347 -9.48 -4.47 28.34
C GLY A 347 -8.77 -5.81 28.48
N LEU A 348 -8.68 -6.37 29.71
CA LEU A 348 -8.15 -7.71 29.94
C LEU A 348 -8.95 -8.76 29.16
N GLY A 349 -10.26 -8.77 29.26
CA GLY A 349 -11.09 -9.77 28.57
C GLY A 349 -10.93 -9.75 27.05
N TYR A 350 -10.84 -8.58 26.43
CA TYR A 350 -10.61 -8.47 24.99
C TYR A 350 -9.20 -8.91 24.59
N LEU A 351 -8.18 -8.56 25.37
CA LEU A 351 -6.80 -8.97 25.05
C LEU A 351 -6.54 -10.46 25.29
N GLU A 352 -7.19 -11.07 26.30
CA GLU A 352 -7.15 -12.52 26.51
C GLU A 352 -7.78 -13.27 25.33
N GLN A 353 -8.90 -12.79 24.80
CA GLN A 353 -9.49 -13.33 23.57
C GLN A 353 -8.57 -13.11 22.35
N CYS A 354 -7.92 -11.95 22.27
CA CYS A 354 -7.00 -11.62 21.20
C CYS A 354 -5.83 -12.62 21.11
N VAL A 355 -5.16 -12.93 22.22
CA VAL A 355 -3.97 -13.80 22.20
C VAL A 355 -4.27 -15.27 21.88
N ILE A 356 -5.51 -15.69 21.99
CA ILE A 356 -5.94 -17.03 21.54
C ILE A 356 -6.51 -17.04 20.12
N SER A 357 -6.71 -15.87 19.51
CA SER A 357 -7.21 -15.73 18.13
C SER A 357 -6.13 -16.15 17.14
N ALA A 358 -6.50 -16.96 16.15
CA ALA A 358 -5.63 -17.29 15.01
C ALA A 358 -5.52 -16.16 13.97
N ASN A 359 -6.35 -15.12 14.08
CA ASN A 359 -6.53 -14.06 13.10
C ASN A 359 -5.87 -12.74 13.50
N LEU A 360 -4.60 -12.79 13.96
CA LEU A 360 -3.77 -11.60 14.13
C LEU A 360 -2.96 -11.33 12.87
N PRO A 361 -2.78 -10.04 12.50
CA PRO A 361 -2.11 -9.69 11.25
C PRO A 361 -0.62 -10.03 11.23
N ASP A 362 0.03 -9.96 12.37
CA ASP A 362 1.49 -10.05 12.50
C ASP A 362 1.84 -10.50 13.91
N PRO A 363 2.92 -11.28 14.10
CA PRO A 363 3.47 -11.61 15.43
C PRO A 363 3.67 -10.40 16.34
N TYR A 364 3.95 -9.21 15.79
CA TYR A 364 4.04 -7.98 16.55
C TYR A 364 2.79 -7.71 17.39
N TYR A 365 1.58 -7.86 16.83
CA TYR A 365 0.36 -7.63 17.61
C TYR A 365 0.13 -8.68 18.68
N LEU A 366 0.63 -9.90 18.49
CA LEU A 366 0.64 -10.92 19.53
C LEU A 366 1.60 -10.54 20.66
N LEU A 367 2.84 -10.13 20.34
CA LEU A 367 3.80 -9.59 21.30
C LEU A 367 3.19 -8.40 22.06
N ALA A 368 2.64 -7.42 21.33
CA ALA A 368 2.07 -6.22 21.93
C ALA A 368 0.86 -6.54 22.83
N ALA A 369 -0.01 -7.47 22.43
CA ALA A 369 -1.12 -7.92 23.27
C ALA A 369 -0.64 -8.56 24.58
N HIS A 370 0.40 -9.41 24.52
CA HIS A 370 1.04 -9.97 25.72
C HIS A 370 1.68 -8.89 26.59
N ALA A 371 2.35 -7.90 26.01
CA ALA A 371 2.92 -6.77 26.77
C ALA A 371 1.83 -6.00 27.52
N TRP A 372 0.73 -5.65 26.84
CA TRP A 372 -0.40 -4.96 27.47
C TRP A 372 -1.11 -5.80 28.54
N LEU A 373 -1.26 -7.13 28.36
CA LEU A 373 -1.76 -8.03 29.40
C LEU A 373 -0.84 -8.04 30.62
N GLY A 374 0.47 -8.10 30.40
CA GLY A 374 1.44 -8.02 31.48
C GLY A 374 1.29 -6.75 32.31
N VAL A 375 1.23 -5.58 31.64
CA VAL A 375 1.02 -4.27 32.31
C VAL A 375 -0.32 -4.24 33.08
N ALA A 376 -1.40 -4.75 32.47
CA ALA A 376 -2.71 -4.77 33.11
C ALA A 376 -2.74 -5.69 34.35
N TYR A 377 -2.13 -6.87 34.30
CA TYR A 377 -2.03 -7.77 35.44
C TYR A 377 -1.12 -7.21 36.57
N ASP A 378 -0.01 -6.54 36.23
CA ASP A 378 0.82 -5.85 37.24
C ASP A 378 0.03 -4.72 37.93
N THR A 379 -0.78 -3.97 37.18
CA THR A 379 -1.66 -2.93 37.75
C THR A 379 -2.68 -3.50 38.75
N LEU A 380 -3.10 -4.75 38.56
CA LEU A 380 -3.97 -5.48 39.49
C LEU A 380 -3.24 -6.16 40.62
N GLY A 381 -1.90 -6.06 40.74
CA GLY A 381 -1.07 -6.76 41.70
C GLY A 381 -0.95 -8.28 41.43
N ARG A 382 -1.31 -8.74 40.25
CA ARG A 382 -1.25 -10.15 39.83
C ARG A 382 0.07 -10.48 39.15
N ARG A 383 1.18 -10.37 39.90
CA ARG A 383 2.54 -10.42 39.35
C ARG A 383 2.88 -11.72 38.60
N GLU A 384 2.40 -12.87 39.07
CA GLU A 384 2.69 -14.15 38.43
C GLU A 384 2.07 -14.19 36.99
N GLN A 385 0.83 -13.70 36.84
CA GLN A 385 0.16 -13.63 35.54
C GLN A 385 0.87 -12.61 34.64
N ALA A 386 1.28 -11.47 35.20
CA ALA A 386 2.06 -10.49 34.43
C ALA A 386 3.36 -11.10 33.88
N LEU A 387 4.14 -11.78 34.69
CA LEU A 387 5.38 -12.45 34.30
C LEU A 387 5.13 -13.55 33.23
N GLN A 388 4.01 -14.28 33.33
CA GLN A 388 3.65 -15.27 32.35
C GLN A 388 3.43 -14.61 30.97
N HIS A 389 2.71 -13.48 30.92
CA HIS A 389 2.47 -12.77 29.67
C HIS A 389 3.73 -12.09 29.11
N TYR A 390 4.57 -11.48 29.93
CA TYR A 390 5.84 -10.91 29.46
C TYR A 390 6.74 -12.00 28.83
N ARG A 391 6.85 -13.18 29.46
CA ARG A 391 7.60 -14.31 28.92
C ARG A 391 6.99 -14.83 27.61
N ALA A 392 5.67 -14.91 27.52
CA ALA A 392 4.99 -15.31 26.30
C ALA A 392 5.23 -14.29 25.16
N GLY A 393 5.22 -13.00 25.46
CA GLY A 393 5.56 -11.96 24.49
C GLY A 393 6.99 -12.08 23.97
N LEU A 394 7.97 -12.27 24.87
CA LEU A 394 9.38 -12.45 24.48
C LEU A 394 9.63 -13.73 23.67
N ALA A 395 8.76 -14.72 23.75
CA ALA A 395 8.86 -15.96 22.99
C ALA A 395 8.25 -15.86 21.57
N VAL A 396 7.60 -14.75 21.22
CA VAL A 396 7.05 -14.54 19.89
C VAL A 396 8.19 -14.33 18.89
N GLU A 397 8.26 -15.17 17.89
CA GLU A 397 9.20 -14.99 16.77
C GLU A 397 8.69 -13.88 15.85
N LEU A 398 9.44 -12.80 15.77
CA LEU A 398 9.11 -11.65 14.92
C LEU A 398 9.72 -11.81 13.53
N TRP A 399 8.98 -11.42 12.51
CA TRP A 399 9.45 -11.47 11.13
C TRP A 399 10.47 -10.38 10.80
N GLU A 400 10.53 -9.33 11.61
CA GLU A 400 11.41 -8.16 11.43
C GLU A 400 11.78 -7.51 12.77
N GLU A 401 12.77 -6.62 12.75
CA GLU A 401 13.10 -5.77 13.89
C GLU A 401 11.91 -4.89 14.26
N VAL A 402 11.46 -5.03 15.48
CA VAL A 402 10.29 -4.33 16.03
C VAL A 402 10.76 -3.13 16.85
N ASP A 403 9.86 -2.14 16.99
CA ASP A 403 10.06 -1.00 17.88
C ASP A 403 10.62 -1.48 19.25
N PRO A 404 11.84 -1.06 19.61
CA PRO A 404 12.49 -1.47 20.85
C PRO A 404 11.65 -1.22 22.10
N MET A 405 10.74 -0.24 22.06
CA MET A 405 9.90 0.15 23.19
C MET A 405 8.95 -0.99 23.60
N VAL A 406 8.37 -1.74 22.66
CA VAL A 406 7.47 -2.87 22.99
C VAL A 406 8.24 -4.04 23.58
N LEU A 407 9.44 -4.30 23.09
CA LEU A 407 10.33 -5.32 23.68
C LEU A 407 10.76 -4.94 25.09
N GLN A 408 11.07 -3.66 25.36
CA GLN A 408 11.44 -3.18 26.70
C GLN A 408 10.33 -3.36 27.74
N ILE A 409 9.05 -3.29 27.35
CA ILE A 409 7.93 -3.54 28.26
C ILE A 409 7.94 -4.99 28.77
N CYS A 410 8.36 -5.94 27.94
CA CYS A 410 8.42 -7.36 28.31
C CYS A 410 9.71 -7.76 29.05
N GLN A 411 10.79 -7.00 28.95
CA GLN A 411 12.05 -7.18 29.68
C GLN A 411 11.96 -6.66 31.11
#